data_9cfd7c9ce181011de95c6c79ca97170b
#
_entry.id   9cfd7c9ce181011de95c6c79ca97170b
#
_cell.length_a   1.000
_cell.length_b   1.000
_cell.length_c   1.000
_cell.angle_alpha   90.00
_cell.angle_beta   90.00
_cell.angle_gamma   90.00
#
_symmetry.space_group_name_H-M   'P 1'
#
loop_
_entity.id
_entity.type
_entity.pdbx_description
1 polymer ?
#
loop_
_entity_poly.entity_id
_entity_poly.type
_entity_poly.pdbx_seq_one_letter_code
_entity_poly.pdbx_strand_id
1 'polypeptide(L)'
;MIRKLRNEQLMAQVAELKEGISYITGETVVLSFRMAVRSILSSKMRAALTMLGIIIGVMALVVLVSLVNSATTSVTDAVSGLGTSLLTVTIEDDKGEPITLDTLDEWMETEDDLGLITASASESLIAKHSENYGSVTVNGVTPTYYDVQAMQLSMGRWLKQTDIENSSYVCVINETAATELIGYPDCVGQSLNLNGVQYTVVGVLSDDEESLTAMFSSGSMVAYIPYSSLVKLCDSVSWNVTEFNVAAPAEGTLDVTETAMEQILLERFEQDEDAFELSSQNVLEDAMSSITSVLSILLGGIAAISLVVGGIGIMNILLVTVTERTREIGIRKAIGASRTTILTQFLMEAVVLCMMGCCMGIFLSWAILQIVSTIVASTGMRFALNGGVVLIAVVFCFLIGVIFGLYPANKAAKMKPIDALHYGG
;
A
#
# COMPACT_ATOMS: atom_id res chain seq x y z
N MET A 1 24.62 44.62 13.24
CA MET A 1 24.85 45.36 11.99
C MET A 1 24.90 44.41 10.77
N ILE A 2 25.73 43.40 10.77
CA ILE A 2 25.92 42.45 9.64
C ILE A 2 24.63 41.65 9.29
N ARG A 3 23.82 41.27 10.29
CA ARG A 3 22.57 40.53 10.09
C ARG A 3 21.47 41.36 9.41
N LYS A 4 21.45 42.68 9.68
CA LYS A 4 20.50 43.64 9.08
C LYS A 4 20.83 43.90 7.61
N LEU A 5 22.10 44.08 7.30
CA LEU A 5 22.60 44.21 5.91
C LEU A 5 22.35 42.97 5.06
N ARG A 6 22.48 41.76 5.64
CA ARG A 6 22.19 40.51 4.94
C ARG A 6 20.69 40.33 4.65
N ASN A 7 19.82 40.75 5.57
CA ASN A 7 18.37 40.73 5.36
C ASN A 7 17.92 41.77 4.32
N GLU A 8 18.51 42.96 4.30
CA GLU A 8 18.22 43.99 3.29
C GLU A 8 18.68 43.52 1.88
N GLN A 9 19.82 42.86 1.78
CA GLN A 9 20.28 42.23 0.51
C GLN A 9 19.36 41.11 0.06
N LEU A 10 18.87 40.24 0.97
CA LEU A 10 17.90 39.19 0.68
C LEU A 10 16.56 39.76 0.24
N MET A 11 16.08 40.82 0.90
CA MET A 11 14.81 41.45 0.52
C MET A 11 14.92 42.20 -0.81
N ALA A 12 16.08 42.84 -1.10
CA ALA A 12 16.32 43.44 -2.40
C ALA A 12 16.41 42.36 -3.53
N GLN A 13 17.00 41.21 -3.26
CA GLN A 13 17.02 40.10 -4.21
C GLN A 13 15.62 39.49 -4.44
N VAL A 14 14.80 39.37 -3.40
CA VAL A 14 13.40 38.91 -3.51
C VAL A 14 12.53 39.94 -4.24
N ALA A 15 12.76 41.23 -4.05
CA ALA A 15 12.06 42.28 -4.79
C ALA A 15 12.45 42.30 -6.28
N GLU A 16 13.75 42.17 -6.60
CA GLU A 16 14.23 42.04 -7.98
C GLU A 16 13.67 40.77 -8.69
N LEU A 17 13.55 39.63 -7.94
CA LEU A 17 12.91 38.41 -8.44
C LEU A 17 11.40 38.62 -8.68
N LYS A 18 10.72 39.34 -7.81
CA LYS A 18 9.29 39.65 -7.91
C LYS A 18 8.97 40.58 -9.10
N GLU A 19 9.81 41.59 -9.34
CA GLU A 19 9.73 42.42 -10.56
C GLU A 19 10.02 41.59 -11.83
N GLY A 20 11.02 40.72 -11.80
CA GLY A 20 11.36 39.83 -12.93
C GLY A 20 10.22 38.87 -13.30
N ILE A 21 9.47 38.38 -12.31
CA ILE A 21 8.29 37.49 -12.53
C ILE A 21 7.12 38.28 -13.14
N SER A 22 6.96 39.56 -12.81
CA SER A 22 5.89 40.41 -13.33
C SER A 22 6.00 40.71 -14.85
N TYR A 23 7.20 40.60 -15.44
CA TYR A 23 7.45 40.82 -16.88
C TYR A 23 7.43 39.55 -17.74
N ILE A 24 7.09 38.40 -17.17
CA ILE A 24 6.97 37.15 -17.93
C ILE A 24 5.60 37.15 -18.63
N THR A 25 5.52 37.80 -19.79
CA THR A 25 4.39 37.64 -20.69
C THR A 25 4.40 36.24 -21.30
N GLY A 26 3.20 35.64 -21.50
CA GLY A 26 3.07 34.28 -22.05
C GLY A 26 3.88 34.05 -23.34
N GLU A 27 4.05 35.07 -24.17
CA GLU A 27 4.88 35.02 -25.39
C GLU A 27 6.37 34.80 -25.09
N THR A 28 6.93 35.41 -24.04
CA THR A 28 8.35 35.23 -23.68
C THR A 28 8.63 33.82 -23.17
N VAL A 29 7.67 33.20 -22.48
CA VAL A 29 7.77 31.81 -22.00
C VAL A 29 7.74 30.84 -23.19
N VAL A 30 6.81 31.00 -24.11
CA VAL A 30 6.68 30.12 -25.29
C VAL A 30 7.94 30.24 -26.17
N LEU A 31 8.46 31.46 -26.38
CA LEU A 31 9.69 31.66 -27.14
C LEU A 31 10.90 31.01 -26.46
N SER A 32 11.03 31.19 -25.13
CA SER A 32 12.10 30.58 -24.34
C SER A 32 12.04 29.05 -24.35
N PHE A 33 10.84 28.47 -24.25
CA PHE A 33 10.60 27.04 -24.38
C PHE A 33 11.05 26.51 -25.75
N ARG A 34 10.64 27.18 -26.84
CA ARG A 34 11.02 26.79 -28.21
C ARG A 34 12.53 26.86 -28.42
N MET A 35 13.18 27.87 -27.86
CA MET A 35 14.64 28.01 -27.90
C MET A 35 15.33 26.92 -27.07
N ALA A 36 14.82 26.59 -25.88
CA ALA A 36 15.33 25.52 -25.04
C ALA A 36 15.28 24.17 -25.76
N VAL A 37 14.14 23.80 -26.35
CA VAL A 37 14.01 22.56 -27.11
C VAL A 37 14.99 22.50 -28.29
N ARG A 38 15.14 23.61 -29.02
CA ARG A 38 16.11 23.69 -30.14
C ARG A 38 17.55 23.56 -29.70
N SER A 39 17.93 24.13 -28.57
CA SER A 39 19.24 24.01 -27.93
C SER A 39 19.54 22.57 -27.54
N ILE A 40 18.58 21.88 -26.94
CA ILE A 40 18.69 20.46 -26.54
C ILE A 40 18.90 19.57 -27.77
N LEU A 41 18.15 19.80 -28.85
CA LEU A 41 18.27 19.04 -30.09
C LEU A 41 19.62 19.26 -30.81
N SER A 42 20.30 20.38 -30.58
CA SER A 42 21.61 20.66 -31.16
C SER A 42 22.77 19.93 -30.49
N SER A 43 22.61 19.51 -29.20
CA SER A 43 23.64 18.82 -28.42
C SER A 43 23.12 17.52 -27.78
N LYS A 44 22.63 16.60 -28.62
CA LYS A 44 21.88 15.38 -28.23
C LYS A 44 22.61 14.51 -27.20
N MET A 45 23.90 14.24 -27.36
CA MET A 45 24.67 13.39 -26.44
C MET A 45 24.79 14.02 -25.03
N ARG A 46 25.00 15.33 -24.96
CA ARG A 46 25.14 16.05 -23.71
C ARG A 46 23.80 16.10 -22.97
N ALA A 47 22.72 16.41 -23.70
CA ALA A 47 21.37 16.42 -23.16
C ALA A 47 20.93 15.02 -22.68
N ALA A 48 21.23 13.97 -23.43
CA ALA A 48 20.90 12.60 -23.05
C ALA A 48 21.63 12.19 -21.76
N LEU A 49 22.92 12.50 -21.64
CA LEU A 49 23.73 12.14 -20.47
C LEU A 49 23.25 12.87 -19.19
N THR A 50 22.80 14.14 -19.33
CA THR A 50 22.23 14.90 -18.22
C THR A 50 20.86 14.41 -17.80
N MET A 51 20.00 14.16 -18.77
CA MET A 51 18.66 13.64 -18.49
C MET A 51 18.72 12.24 -17.84
N LEU A 52 19.76 11.44 -18.14
CA LEU A 52 19.91 10.09 -17.62
C LEU A 52 19.85 10.04 -16.08
N GLY A 53 20.52 10.98 -15.39
CA GLY A 53 20.48 11.06 -13.92
C GLY A 53 19.08 11.35 -13.37
N ILE A 54 18.33 12.22 -14.04
CA ILE A 54 16.95 12.54 -13.68
C ILE A 54 16.02 11.36 -14.01
N ILE A 55 16.19 10.77 -15.19
CA ILE A 55 15.39 9.60 -15.62
C ILE A 55 15.54 8.47 -14.58
N ILE A 56 16.76 8.12 -14.20
CA ILE A 56 17.03 7.06 -13.22
C ILE A 56 16.43 7.42 -11.86
N GLY A 57 16.61 8.67 -11.40
CA GLY A 57 16.07 9.12 -10.12
C GLY A 57 14.55 9.08 -10.05
N VAL A 58 13.86 9.58 -11.11
CA VAL A 58 12.40 9.55 -11.22
C VAL A 58 11.89 8.11 -11.35
N MET A 59 12.55 7.32 -12.19
CA MET A 59 12.20 5.92 -12.40
C MET A 59 12.31 5.12 -11.10
N ALA A 60 13.40 5.28 -10.36
CA ALA A 60 13.57 4.61 -9.07
C ALA A 60 12.49 5.03 -8.07
N LEU A 61 12.20 6.35 -7.96
CA LEU A 61 11.16 6.86 -7.07
C LEU A 61 9.79 6.27 -7.40
N VAL A 62 9.38 6.41 -8.66
CA VAL A 62 8.02 6.02 -9.08
C VAL A 62 7.84 4.51 -9.02
N VAL A 63 8.80 3.71 -9.50
CA VAL A 63 8.71 2.24 -9.49
C VAL A 63 8.70 1.71 -8.07
N LEU A 64 9.68 2.10 -7.23
CA LEU A 64 9.81 1.54 -5.88
C LEU A 64 8.63 1.92 -4.99
N VAL A 65 8.23 3.19 -4.97
CA VAL A 65 7.08 3.61 -4.15
C VAL A 65 5.77 3.01 -4.66
N SER A 66 5.58 2.90 -5.99
CA SER A 66 4.38 2.25 -6.55
C SER A 66 4.34 0.75 -6.24
N LEU A 67 5.48 0.05 -6.26
CA LEU A 67 5.55 -1.37 -5.87
C LEU A 67 5.19 -1.56 -4.41
N VAL A 68 5.77 -0.76 -3.51
CA VAL A 68 5.46 -0.84 -2.06
C VAL A 68 3.99 -0.56 -1.81
N ASN A 69 3.44 0.53 -2.36
CA ASN A 69 2.02 0.85 -2.17
C ASN A 69 1.10 -0.24 -2.74
N SER A 70 1.38 -0.75 -3.94
CA SER A 70 0.55 -1.81 -4.53
C SER A 70 0.62 -3.12 -3.74
N ALA A 71 1.81 -3.49 -3.24
CA ALA A 71 1.97 -4.66 -2.38
C ALA A 71 1.19 -4.49 -1.07
N THR A 72 1.28 -3.33 -0.42
CA THR A 72 0.52 -3.05 0.81
C THR A 72 -0.98 -3.08 0.55
N THR A 73 -1.46 -2.41 -0.52
CA THR A 73 -2.89 -2.43 -0.87
C THR A 73 -3.36 -3.86 -1.11
N SER A 74 -2.58 -4.69 -1.82
CA SER A 74 -2.96 -6.08 -2.06
C SER A 74 -3.05 -6.90 -0.76
N VAL A 75 -2.15 -6.65 0.21
CA VAL A 75 -2.22 -7.30 1.53
C VAL A 75 -3.43 -6.78 2.31
N THR A 76 -3.64 -5.47 2.33
CA THR A 76 -4.80 -4.86 3.02
C THR A 76 -6.12 -5.34 2.39
N ASP A 77 -6.27 -5.30 1.06
CA ASP A 77 -7.47 -5.76 0.37
C ASP A 77 -7.77 -7.24 0.67
N ALA A 78 -6.74 -8.04 0.77
CA ALA A 78 -6.89 -9.45 1.05
C ALA A 78 -7.22 -9.73 2.53
N VAL A 79 -6.68 -8.94 3.46
CA VAL A 79 -7.08 -8.97 4.88
C VAL A 79 -8.50 -8.43 5.04
N SER A 80 -8.85 -7.34 4.33
CA SER A 80 -10.19 -6.76 4.33
C SER A 80 -11.26 -7.70 3.73
N GLY A 81 -10.89 -8.54 2.77
CA GLY A 81 -11.75 -9.58 2.22
C GLY A 81 -12.12 -10.69 3.22
N LEU A 82 -11.45 -10.74 4.37
CA LEU A 82 -11.75 -11.67 5.48
C LEU A 82 -12.85 -11.15 6.44
N GLY A 83 -13.46 -10.00 6.16
CA GLY A 83 -14.43 -9.33 7.04
C GLY A 83 -13.79 -8.11 7.71
N THR A 84 -14.02 -6.94 7.15
CA THR A 84 -13.27 -5.69 7.40
C THR A 84 -13.43 -5.04 8.78
N SER A 85 -14.12 -5.66 9.71
CA SER A 85 -14.39 -5.06 11.02
C SER A 85 -14.44 -6.14 12.09
N LEU A 86 -13.37 -6.96 12.19
CA LEU A 86 -13.26 -8.02 13.16
C LEU A 86 -12.35 -7.64 14.33
N LEU A 87 -12.87 -7.84 15.53
CA LEU A 87 -12.14 -7.82 16.78
C LEU A 87 -11.96 -9.28 17.24
N THR A 88 -10.74 -9.73 17.38
CA THR A 88 -10.41 -11.02 18.00
C THR A 88 -10.18 -10.81 19.48
N VAL A 89 -10.90 -11.57 20.27
CA VAL A 89 -10.79 -11.59 21.74
C VAL A 89 -10.15 -12.91 22.16
N THR A 90 -9.05 -12.83 22.89
CA THR A 90 -8.40 -14.00 23.49
C THR A 90 -8.47 -13.88 25.00
N ILE A 91 -8.93 -14.91 25.68
CA ILE A 91 -9.01 -14.97 27.13
C ILE A 91 -7.78 -15.68 27.67
N GLU A 92 -6.97 -14.95 28.45
CA GLU A 92 -5.73 -15.43 29.05
C GLU A 92 -5.97 -16.08 30.43
N ASP A 93 -6.84 -15.48 31.24
CA ASP A 93 -7.23 -15.98 32.54
C ASP A 93 -8.72 -15.75 32.81
N ASP A 94 -9.50 -16.82 32.88
CA ASP A 94 -10.95 -16.77 33.13
C ASP A 94 -11.34 -16.50 34.58
N LYS A 95 -10.39 -16.52 35.51
CA LYS A 95 -10.59 -16.32 36.95
C LYS A 95 -11.73 -17.14 37.56
N GLY A 96 -12.07 -18.25 36.92
CA GLY A 96 -13.18 -19.11 37.34
C GLY A 96 -14.56 -18.62 36.86
N GLU A 97 -14.60 -17.63 35.95
CA GLU A 97 -15.81 -17.17 35.25
C GLU A 97 -15.72 -17.42 33.75
N PRO A 98 -15.77 -18.67 33.28
CA PRO A 98 -15.58 -19.03 31.91
C PRO A 98 -16.63 -18.41 31.00
N ILE A 99 -16.20 -18.01 29.80
CA ILE A 99 -17.11 -17.58 28.73
C ILE A 99 -17.62 -18.82 28.03
N THR A 100 -18.93 -18.91 27.85
CA THR A 100 -19.60 -20.02 27.15
C THR A 100 -20.30 -19.51 25.88
N LEU A 101 -20.77 -20.42 25.03
CA LEU A 101 -21.56 -20.05 23.85
C LEU A 101 -22.82 -19.28 24.25
N ASP A 102 -23.48 -19.69 25.33
CA ASP A 102 -24.69 -19.01 25.85
C ASP A 102 -24.38 -17.56 26.28
N THR A 103 -23.19 -17.33 26.84
CA THR A 103 -22.73 -15.98 27.21
C THR A 103 -22.52 -15.10 25.98
N LEU A 104 -21.97 -15.66 24.90
CA LEU A 104 -21.76 -14.93 23.65
C LEU A 104 -23.11 -14.60 22.96
N ASP A 105 -24.06 -15.54 23.00
CA ASP A 105 -25.41 -15.31 22.48
C ASP A 105 -26.14 -14.22 23.29
N GLU A 106 -26.01 -14.21 24.65
CA GLU A 106 -26.57 -13.16 25.51
C GLU A 106 -25.99 -11.77 25.19
N TRP A 107 -24.68 -11.66 24.96
CA TRP A 107 -24.04 -10.40 24.58
C TRP A 107 -24.54 -9.89 23.23
N MET A 108 -24.69 -10.77 22.24
CA MET A 108 -25.26 -10.38 20.93
C MET A 108 -26.70 -9.87 21.02
N GLU A 109 -27.48 -10.34 22.00
CA GLU A 109 -28.89 -9.92 22.19
C GLU A 109 -29.03 -8.64 23.02
N THR A 110 -28.06 -8.36 23.89
CA THR A 110 -28.17 -7.31 24.93
C THR A 110 -27.44 -6.03 24.52
N GLU A 111 -26.36 -6.13 23.71
CA GLU A 111 -25.47 -5.02 23.43
C GLU A 111 -25.57 -4.60 21.95
N ASP A 112 -26.21 -3.47 21.70
CA ASP A 112 -26.43 -2.94 20.33
C ASP A 112 -25.13 -2.51 19.62
N ASP A 113 -24.07 -2.22 20.37
CA ASP A 113 -22.75 -1.81 19.86
C ASP A 113 -21.90 -3.00 19.42
N LEU A 114 -22.29 -4.22 19.79
CA LEU A 114 -21.69 -5.45 19.30
C LEU A 114 -22.50 -5.97 18.10
N GLY A 115 -21.80 -6.35 17.06
CA GLY A 115 -22.43 -7.01 15.92
C GLY A 115 -22.51 -8.53 16.13
N LEU A 116 -22.12 -9.29 15.10
CA LEU A 116 -22.14 -10.75 15.21
C LEU A 116 -20.92 -11.23 16.01
N ILE A 117 -21.15 -12.11 16.97
CA ILE A 117 -20.09 -12.80 17.71
C ILE A 117 -20.02 -14.24 17.23
N THR A 118 -18.79 -14.75 17.07
CA THR A 118 -18.56 -16.13 16.68
C THR A 118 -17.41 -16.73 17.46
N ALA A 119 -17.63 -17.90 18.01
CA ALA A 119 -16.56 -18.72 18.60
C ALA A 119 -16.00 -19.67 17.56
N SER A 120 -14.69 -19.91 17.64
CA SER A 120 -14.02 -20.92 16.83
C SER A 120 -12.95 -21.64 17.65
N ALA A 121 -12.80 -22.93 17.39
CA ALA A 121 -11.69 -23.73 17.89
C ALA A 121 -11.19 -24.60 16.73
N SER A 122 -9.88 -24.80 16.65
CA SER A 122 -9.27 -25.50 15.53
C SER A 122 -8.40 -26.66 16.01
N GLU A 123 -8.56 -27.81 15.37
CA GLU A 123 -7.78 -29.02 15.65
C GLU A 123 -7.37 -29.70 14.36
N SER A 124 -6.17 -30.26 14.33
CA SER A 124 -5.70 -31.04 13.19
C SER A 124 -6.01 -32.52 13.41
N LEU A 125 -6.94 -33.04 12.62
CA LEU A 125 -7.44 -34.42 12.76
C LEU A 125 -7.18 -35.23 11.49
N ILE A 126 -7.27 -36.56 11.61
CA ILE A 126 -7.25 -37.46 10.46
C ILE A 126 -8.70 -37.64 9.97
N ALA A 127 -8.95 -37.22 8.74
CA ALA A 127 -10.18 -37.53 8.03
C ALA A 127 -10.01 -38.76 7.15
N LYS A 128 -11.05 -39.56 7.05
CA LYS A 128 -11.07 -40.75 6.22
C LYS A 128 -12.40 -40.92 5.50
N HIS A 129 -12.34 -41.16 4.19
CA HIS A 129 -13.47 -41.61 3.40
C HIS A 129 -13.06 -42.81 2.54
N SER A 130 -13.69 -43.99 2.79
CA SER A 130 -13.33 -45.24 2.13
C SER A 130 -11.84 -45.60 2.30
N GLU A 131 -11.06 -45.58 1.21
CA GLU A 131 -9.62 -45.89 1.21
C GLU A 131 -8.76 -44.59 1.33
N ASN A 132 -9.35 -43.43 1.05
CA ASN A 132 -8.63 -42.15 1.11
C ASN A 132 -8.60 -41.63 2.56
N TYR A 133 -7.47 -41.09 2.97
CA TYR A 133 -7.31 -40.46 4.26
C TYR A 133 -6.28 -39.31 4.18
N GLY A 134 -6.42 -38.35 5.03
CA GLY A 134 -5.48 -37.22 5.09
C GLY A 134 -5.63 -36.42 6.39
N SER A 135 -4.68 -35.54 6.65
CA SER A 135 -4.77 -34.59 7.74
C SER A 135 -5.67 -33.44 7.32
N VAL A 136 -6.68 -33.16 8.11
CA VAL A 136 -7.68 -32.10 7.89
C VAL A 136 -7.67 -31.16 9.07
N THR A 137 -7.64 -29.86 8.83
CA THR A 137 -7.89 -28.87 9.87
C THR A 137 -9.40 -28.81 10.11
N VAL A 138 -9.81 -29.22 11.30
CA VAL A 138 -11.22 -29.23 11.70
C VAL A 138 -11.49 -28.03 12.57
N ASN A 139 -12.36 -27.15 12.10
CA ASN A 139 -12.79 -25.96 12.82
C ASN A 139 -14.19 -26.23 13.43
N GLY A 140 -14.27 -26.20 14.76
CA GLY A 140 -15.53 -26.14 15.48
C GLY A 140 -16.02 -24.71 15.55
N VAL A 141 -17.17 -24.41 14.96
CA VAL A 141 -17.64 -23.03 14.78
C VAL A 141 -19.11 -22.86 15.17
N THR A 142 -19.51 -21.62 15.42
CA THR A 142 -20.92 -21.21 15.56
C THR A 142 -21.51 -20.88 14.18
N PRO A 143 -22.86 -20.83 14.03
CA PRO A 143 -23.50 -20.52 12.76
C PRO A 143 -23.13 -19.15 12.21
N THR A 144 -22.93 -18.16 13.06
CA THR A 144 -22.53 -16.78 12.75
C THR A 144 -21.17 -16.69 12.06
N TYR A 145 -20.32 -17.72 12.20
CA TYR A 145 -18.99 -17.77 11.59
C TYR A 145 -19.01 -17.59 10.07
N TYR A 146 -20.06 -18.09 9.41
CA TYR A 146 -20.24 -17.95 7.96
C TYR A 146 -20.33 -16.51 7.51
N ASP A 147 -21.17 -15.73 8.20
CA ASP A 147 -21.40 -14.31 7.89
C ASP A 147 -20.20 -13.45 8.31
N VAL A 148 -19.64 -13.74 9.48
CA VAL A 148 -18.47 -13.02 10.04
C VAL A 148 -17.25 -13.18 9.15
N GLN A 149 -17.03 -14.37 8.59
CA GLN A 149 -15.88 -14.66 7.69
C GLN A 149 -16.21 -14.46 6.22
N ALA A 150 -17.39 -13.93 5.89
CA ALA A 150 -17.85 -13.67 4.52
C ALA A 150 -17.64 -14.88 3.57
N MET A 151 -17.89 -16.09 4.07
CA MET A 151 -17.67 -17.33 3.33
C MET A 151 -18.66 -17.50 2.19
N GLN A 152 -18.29 -18.31 1.19
CA GLN A 152 -19.18 -18.64 0.07
C GLN A 152 -19.33 -20.16 -0.08
N LEU A 153 -20.59 -20.59 -0.12
CA LEU A 153 -20.93 -21.98 -0.37
C LEU A 153 -20.95 -22.26 -1.87
N SER A 154 -20.22 -23.30 -2.29
CA SER A 154 -20.32 -23.85 -3.62
C SER A 154 -21.57 -24.74 -3.76
N MET A 155 -21.87 -25.54 -2.75
CA MET A 155 -23.01 -26.47 -2.73
C MET A 155 -23.54 -26.71 -1.32
N GLY A 156 -24.80 -27.07 -1.21
CA GLY A 156 -25.41 -27.49 0.04
C GLY A 156 -25.84 -26.36 0.96
N ARG A 157 -25.63 -26.53 2.26
CA ARG A 157 -25.99 -25.56 3.29
C ARG A 157 -24.89 -25.39 4.34
N TRP A 158 -24.87 -24.24 5.00
CA TRP A 158 -24.07 -24.01 6.19
C TRP A 158 -24.65 -24.67 7.45
N LEU A 159 -23.90 -24.64 8.53
CA LEU A 159 -24.33 -25.11 9.86
C LEU A 159 -25.47 -24.24 10.39
N LYS A 160 -26.41 -24.85 11.12
CA LYS A 160 -27.55 -24.17 11.74
C LYS A 160 -27.41 -24.18 13.26
N GLN A 161 -28.14 -23.28 13.93
CA GLN A 161 -28.18 -23.25 15.39
C GLN A 161 -28.67 -24.60 15.97
N THR A 162 -29.60 -25.26 15.31
CA THR A 162 -30.05 -26.59 15.71
C THR A 162 -28.99 -27.69 15.61
N ASP A 163 -27.97 -27.49 14.74
CA ASP A 163 -26.85 -28.43 14.65
C ASP A 163 -25.92 -28.28 15.87
N ILE A 164 -25.74 -27.03 16.39
CA ILE A 164 -24.98 -26.75 17.62
C ILE A 164 -25.70 -27.31 18.85
N GLU A 165 -27.00 -26.96 19.02
CA GLU A 165 -27.81 -27.38 20.17
C GLU A 165 -27.87 -28.91 20.30
N ASN A 166 -28.02 -29.63 19.17
CA ASN A 166 -28.06 -31.07 19.17
C ASN A 166 -26.70 -31.74 19.08
N SER A 167 -25.60 -30.97 18.98
CA SER A 167 -24.26 -31.46 18.67
C SER A 167 -24.31 -32.48 17.52
N SER A 168 -24.93 -32.07 16.40
CA SER A 168 -25.16 -32.92 15.25
C SER A 168 -23.81 -33.27 14.57
N TYR A 169 -23.71 -34.54 14.15
CA TYR A 169 -22.52 -35.00 13.39
C TYR A 169 -22.65 -34.64 11.91
N VAL A 170 -22.59 -33.34 11.64
CA VAL A 170 -22.61 -32.77 10.29
C VAL A 170 -21.35 -31.96 10.07
N CYS A 171 -20.88 -31.90 8.84
CA CYS A 171 -19.71 -31.11 8.47
C CYS A 171 -19.91 -30.37 7.15
N VAL A 172 -19.26 -29.22 7.02
CA VAL A 172 -19.05 -28.50 5.77
C VAL A 172 -17.56 -28.58 5.45
N ILE A 173 -17.19 -28.90 4.23
CA ILE A 173 -15.81 -29.06 3.81
C ILE A 173 -15.47 -28.13 2.66
N ASN A 174 -14.20 -27.83 2.45
CA ASN A 174 -13.77 -27.08 1.28
C ASN A 174 -13.62 -27.96 0.03
N GLU A 175 -13.57 -27.37 -1.16
CA GLU A 175 -13.46 -28.10 -2.43
C GLU A 175 -12.20 -28.98 -2.50
N THR A 176 -11.09 -28.53 -1.90
CA THR A 176 -9.87 -29.32 -1.79
C THR A 176 -10.10 -30.61 -1.01
N ALA A 177 -10.73 -30.54 0.18
CA ALA A 177 -11.04 -31.74 0.96
C ALA A 177 -12.07 -32.64 0.25
N ALA A 178 -13.05 -32.07 -0.45
CA ALA A 178 -14.00 -32.84 -1.24
C ALA A 178 -13.32 -33.65 -2.36
N THR A 179 -12.38 -33.02 -3.07
CA THR A 179 -11.67 -33.64 -4.18
C THR A 179 -10.63 -34.70 -3.72
N GLU A 180 -9.86 -34.38 -2.68
CA GLU A 180 -8.78 -35.25 -2.18
C GLU A 180 -9.31 -36.45 -1.40
N LEU A 181 -10.36 -36.29 -0.58
CA LEU A 181 -10.89 -37.35 0.27
C LEU A 181 -12.01 -38.12 -0.41
N ILE A 182 -12.96 -37.44 -1.07
CA ILE A 182 -14.16 -38.07 -1.63
C ILE A 182 -13.98 -38.34 -3.13
N GLY A 183 -13.18 -37.51 -3.82
CA GLY A 183 -12.82 -37.70 -5.23
C GLY A 183 -13.65 -36.86 -6.20
N TYR A 184 -14.65 -36.10 -5.72
CA TYR A 184 -15.49 -35.21 -6.53
C TYR A 184 -16.11 -34.07 -5.68
N PRO A 185 -16.38 -32.91 -6.28
CA PRO A 185 -16.90 -31.74 -5.54
C PRO A 185 -18.33 -31.91 -5.02
N ASP A 186 -19.21 -32.59 -5.78
CA ASP A 186 -20.61 -32.79 -5.39
C ASP A 186 -20.76 -33.95 -4.39
N CYS A 187 -20.29 -33.72 -3.19
CA CYS A 187 -20.22 -34.74 -2.13
C CYS A 187 -21.23 -34.53 -1.01
N VAL A 188 -22.23 -33.64 -1.18
CA VAL A 188 -23.28 -33.43 -0.17
C VAL A 188 -24.04 -34.71 0.09
N GLY A 189 -24.21 -35.05 1.38
CA GLY A 189 -24.84 -36.31 1.82
C GLY A 189 -23.87 -37.48 2.01
N GLN A 190 -22.61 -37.35 1.60
CA GLN A 190 -21.59 -38.37 1.86
C GLN A 190 -21.15 -38.38 3.32
N SER A 191 -20.63 -39.51 3.78
CA SER A 191 -20.10 -39.64 5.13
C SER A 191 -18.60 -39.44 5.16
N LEU A 192 -18.09 -38.64 6.08
CA LEU A 192 -16.67 -38.43 6.34
C LEU A 192 -16.37 -38.86 7.77
N ASN A 193 -15.37 -39.70 7.96
CA ASN A 193 -14.93 -40.10 9.28
C ASN A 193 -13.86 -39.14 9.79
N LEU A 194 -14.13 -38.42 10.88
CA LEU A 194 -13.19 -37.54 11.56
C LEU A 194 -12.80 -38.19 12.90
N ASN A 195 -11.56 -38.57 13.03
CA ASN A 195 -11.00 -39.19 14.25
C ASN A 195 -11.85 -40.35 14.83
N GLY A 196 -12.42 -41.19 13.94
CA GLY A 196 -13.23 -42.35 14.34
C GLY A 196 -14.74 -42.11 14.40
N VAL A 197 -15.20 -40.86 14.31
CA VAL A 197 -16.62 -40.49 14.32
C VAL A 197 -17.10 -40.13 12.92
N GLN A 198 -18.27 -40.63 12.52
CA GLN A 198 -18.85 -40.37 11.20
C GLN A 198 -19.64 -39.06 11.20
N TYR A 199 -19.27 -38.15 10.29
CA TYR A 199 -19.99 -36.92 9.99
C TYR A 199 -20.62 -36.99 8.62
N THR A 200 -21.77 -36.34 8.45
CA THR A 200 -22.42 -36.20 7.14
C THR A 200 -22.04 -34.84 6.54
N VAL A 201 -21.53 -34.84 5.31
CA VAL A 201 -21.26 -33.60 4.57
C VAL A 201 -22.57 -32.93 4.20
N VAL A 202 -22.81 -31.71 4.70
CA VAL A 202 -24.05 -30.93 4.44
C VAL A 202 -23.82 -29.75 3.50
N GLY A 203 -22.56 -29.38 3.27
CA GLY A 203 -22.19 -28.31 2.34
C GLY A 203 -20.72 -28.40 1.92
N VAL A 204 -20.42 -27.74 0.82
CA VAL A 204 -19.08 -27.56 0.29
C VAL A 204 -18.84 -26.07 0.09
N LEU A 205 -17.74 -25.56 0.64
CA LEU A 205 -17.29 -24.17 0.47
C LEU A 205 -16.48 -24.06 -0.81
N SER A 206 -16.64 -22.93 -1.49
CA SER A 206 -15.79 -22.57 -2.62
C SER A 206 -14.40 -22.22 -2.12
N ASP A 207 -13.38 -22.79 -2.76
CA ASP A 207 -12.01 -22.38 -2.61
C ASP A 207 -11.78 -21.18 -3.55
N ASP A 208 -12.08 -19.96 -3.10
CA ASP A 208 -11.84 -18.73 -3.86
C ASP A 208 -10.34 -18.53 -4.07
N GLU A 209 -9.87 -18.74 -5.32
CA GLU A 209 -8.46 -18.57 -5.71
C GLU A 209 -7.97 -17.12 -5.54
N GLU A 210 -8.86 -16.15 -5.38
CA GLU A 210 -8.53 -14.72 -5.21
C GLU A 210 -8.30 -14.31 -3.75
N SER A 211 -8.61 -15.16 -2.78
CA SER A 211 -8.42 -14.87 -1.36
C SER A 211 -6.97 -15.15 -0.92
N LEU A 212 -6.40 -14.29 -0.07
CA LEU A 212 -5.09 -14.56 0.57
C LEU A 212 -5.12 -15.82 1.44
N THR A 213 -6.23 -16.13 2.07
CA THR A 213 -6.43 -17.41 2.77
C THR A 213 -6.23 -18.59 1.85
N ALA A 214 -6.70 -18.51 0.60
CA ALA A 214 -6.43 -19.54 -0.41
C ALA A 214 -4.94 -19.60 -0.80
N MET A 215 -4.23 -18.47 -0.86
CA MET A 215 -2.79 -18.47 -1.13
C MET A 215 -1.95 -19.12 -0.01
N PHE A 216 -2.34 -18.90 1.25
CA PHE A 216 -1.65 -19.52 2.40
C PHE A 216 -2.20 -20.90 2.76
N SER A 217 -3.45 -21.20 2.39
CA SER A 217 -4.12 -22.49 2.60
C SER A 217 -4.17 -23.36 1.35
N SER A 218 -3.56 -22.93 0.26
CA SER A 218 -3.58 -23.62 -1.03
C SER A 218 -3.14 -25.08 -0.89
N GLY A 219 -4.11 -25.98 -1.07
CA GLY A 219 -3.93 -27.41 -0.86
C GLY A 219 -4.23 -27.95 0.55
N SER A 220 -4.63 -27.10 1.51
CA SER A 220 -5.04 -27.55 2.84
C SER A 220 -6.47 -28.06 2.82
N MET A 221 -6.70 -29.23 3.37
CA MET A 221 -8.03 -29.78 3.60
C MET A 221 -8.60 -29.19 4.88
N VAL A 222 -9.81 -28.56 4.80
CA VAL A 222 -10.48 -27.93 5.91
C VAL A 222 -11.91 -28.48 6.04
N ALA A 223 -12.33 -28.73 7.28
CA ALA A 223 -13.68 -29.11 7.62
C ALA A 223 -14.22 -28.22 8.74
N TYR A 224 -15.47 -27.82 8.63
CA TYR A 224 -16.20 -27.06 9.63
C TYR A 224 -17.28 -27.94 10.24
N ILE A 225 -17.30 -28.02 11.56
CA ILE A 225 -18.31 -28.79 12.31
C ILE A 225 -18.90 -27.91 13.42
N PRO A 226 -20.08 -28.29 13.99
CA PRO A 226 -20.62 -27.60 15.14
C PRO A 226 -19.60 -27.54 16.30
N TYR A 227 -19.42 -26.37 16.93
CA TYR A 227 -18.49 -26.19 18.06
C TYR A 227 -18.73 -27.24 19.15
N SER A 228 -20.01 -27.47 19.47
CA SER A 228 -20.44 -28.49 20.45
C SER A 228 -20.07 -29.93 20.05
N SER A 229 -19.95 -30.22 18.76
CA SER A 229 -19.48 -31.51 18.25
C SER A 229 -17.97 -31.65 18.37
N LEU A 230 -17.20 -30.56 18.15
CA LEU A 230 -15.75 -30.58 18.31
C LEU A 230 -15.35 -30.80 19.77
N VAL A 231 -16.03 -30.17 20.72
CA VAL A 231 -15.82 -30.39 22.17
C VAL A 231 -16.03 -31.86 22.55
N LYS A 232 -16.98 -32.56 21.91
CA LYS A 232 -17.21 -33.99 22.14
C LYS A 232 -16.21 -34.89 21.44
N LEU A 233 -15.59 -34.39 20.37
CA LEU A 233 -14.66 -35.14 19.53
C LEU A 233 -13.24 -35.07 20.07
N CYS A 234 -12.84 -33.95 20.69
CA CYS A 234 -11.48 -33.67 21.12
C CYS A 234 -11.46 -33.23 22.58
N ASP A 235 -10.73 -33.93 23.42
CA ASP A 235 -10.55 -33.60 24.86
C ASP A 235 -9.72 -32.30 25.05
N SER A 236 -9.02 -31.83 24.01
CA SER A 236 -8.26 -30.58 23.99
C SER A 236 -9.15 -29.33 23.93
N VAL A 237 -10.38 -29.45 23.43
CA VAL A 237 -11.33 -28.35 23.28
C VAL A 237 -12.35 -28.42 24.40
N SER A 238 -12.55 -27.32 25.10
CA SER A 238 -13.51 -27.23 26.21
C SER A 238 -14.76 -26.44 25.83
N TRP A 239 -15.77 -26.48 26.72
CA TRP A 239 -16.95 -25.61 26.60
C TRP A 239 -16.63 -24.14 26.94
N ASN A 240 -15.48 -23.89 27.56
CA ASN A 240 -14.98 -22.55 27.79
C ASN A 240 -14.39 -22.02 26.50
N VAL A 241 -14.95 -20.94 26.01
CA VAL A 241 -14.47 -20.25 24.81
C VAL A 241 -13.29 -19.37 25.22
N THR A 242 -12.11 -19.72 24.74
CA THR A 242 -10.87 -18.95 24.99
C THR A 242 -10.55 -17.97 23.86
N GLU A 243 -11.17 -18.16 22.71
CA GLU A 243 -10.98 -17.27 21.55
C GLU A 243 -12.31 -17.12 20.80
N PHE A 244 -12.68 -15.87 20.52
CA PHE A 244 -13.87 -15.57 19.74
C PHE A 244 -13.68 -14.28 18.94
N ASN A 245 -14.42 -14.12 17.87
CA ASN A 245 -14.38 -12.94 17.02
C ASN A 245 -15.68 -12.17 17.14
N VAL A 246 -15.57 -10.85 17.20
CA VAL A 246 -16.69 -9.92 17.21
C VAL A 246 -16.63 -9.10 15.92
N ALA A 247 -17.66 -9.17 15.11
CA ALA A 247 -17.82 -8.28 13.95
C ALA A 247 -18.50 -6.99 14.38
N ALA A 248 -18.01 -5.86 13.94
CA ALA A 248 -18.69 -4.59 14.18
C ALA A 248 -20.02 -4.52 13.40
N PRO A 249 -21.07 -3.88 13.93
CA PRO A 249 -22.37 -3.81 13.28
C PRO A 249 -22.38 -3.02 11.97
N ALA A 250 -21.43 -2.11 11.77
CA ALA A 250 -21.26 -1.34 10.54
C ALA A 250 -19.78 -1.02 10.28
N GLU A 251 -19.45 -0.77 9.01
CA GLU A 251 -18.11 -0.30 8.65
C GLU A 251 -17.76 1.01 9.38
N GLY A 252 -16.55 1.08 9.94
CA GLY A 252 -16.05 2.25 10.66
C GLY A 252 -16.52 2.36 12.13
N THR A 253 -17.21 1.35 12.66
CA THR A 253 -17.62 1.31 14.08
C THR A 253 -16.77 0.38 14.94
N LEU A 254 -15.67 -0.16 14.41
CA LEU A 254 -14.81 -1.11 15.11
C LEU A 254 -14.24 -0.53 16.43
N ASP A 255 -13.84 0.75 16.45
CA ASP A 255 -13.34 1.40 17.67
C ASP A 255 -14.43 1.47 18.77
N VAL A 256 -15.71 1.64 18.38
CA VAL A 256 -16.84 1.64 19.31
C VAL A 256 -17.07 0.22 19.86
N THR A 257 -17.04 -0.77 18.97
CA THR A 257 -17.17 -2.19 19.32
C THR A 257 -16.02 -2.65 20.23
N GLU A 258 -14.78 -2.23 19.94
CA GLU A 258 -13.61 -2.51 20.77
C GLU A 258 -13.77 -1.92 22.17
N THR A 259 -14.16 -0.65 22.26
CA THR A 259 -14.39 0.01 23.57
C THR A 259 -15.53 -0.65 24.34
N ALA A 260 -16.63 -1.03 23.68
CA ALA A 260 -17.76 -1.71 24.31
C ALA A 260 -17.34 -3.09 24.84
N MET A 261 -16.64 -3.88 24.00
CA MET A 261 -16.16 -5.22 24.41
C MET A 261 -15.15 -5.13 25.55
N GLU A 262 -14.22 -4.16 25.51
CA GLU A 262 -13.27 -3.92 26.60
C GLU A 262 -13.99 -3.64 27.93
N GLN A 263 -15.04 -2.80 27.92
CA GLN A 263 -15.81 -2.50 29.11
C GLN A 263 -16.52 -3.73 29.67
N ILE A 264 -17.13 -4.56 28.82
CA ILE A 264 -17.80 -5.80 29.20
C ILE A 264 -16.82 -6.77 29.85
N LEU A 265 -15.63 -6.92 29.25
CA LEU A 265 -14.62 -7.84 29.77
C LEU A 265 -13.99 -7.31 31.08
N LEU A 266 -13.72 -6.01 31.18
CA LEU A 266 -13.24 -5.38 32.42
C LEU A 266 -14.24 -5.52 33.57
N GLU A 267 -15.54 -5.37 33.29
CA GLU A 267 -16.58 -5.59 34.31
C GLU A 267 -16.61 -7.06 34.74
N ARG A 268 -16.51 -8.00 33.79
CA ARG A 268 -16.55 -9.43 34.06
C ARG A 268 -15.31 -9.91 34.84
N PHE A 269 -14.12 -9.45 34.49
CA PHE A 269 -12.84 -9.89 35.07
C PHE A 269 -12.30 -8.96 36.18
N GLU A 270 -13.21 -8.25 36.87
CA GLU A 270 -12.85 -7.41 38.03
C GLU A 270 -11.79 -6.34 37.76
N GLN A 271 -11.84 -5.69 36.56
CA GLN A 271 -10.89 -4.66 36.10
C GLN A 271 -9.46 -5.18 35.92
N ASP A 272 -9.30 -6.45 35.57
CA ASP A 272 -8.01 -7.04 35.24
C ASP A 272 -7.77 -7.00 33.74
N GLU A 273 -6.89 -6.10 33.31
CA GLU A 273 -6.51 -5.93 31.89
C GLU A 273 -5.64 -7.10 31.36
N ASP A 274 -4.98 -7.83 32.25
CA ASP A 274 -4.13 -8.98 31.89
C ASP A 274 -4.94 -10.28 31.69
N ALA A 275 -6.27 -10.27 31.96
CA ALA A 275 -7.13 -11.44 31.82
C ALA A 275 -7.53 -11.71 30.35
N PHE A 276 -7.41 -10.73 29.46
CA PHE A 276 -7.80 -10.86 28.07
C PHE A 276 -6.95 -9.98 27.15
N GLU A 277 -6.85 -10.38 25.90
CA GLU A 277 -6.22 -9.60 24.84
C GLU A 277 -7.24 -9.27 23.74
N LEU A 278 -7.36 -7.99 23.38
CA LEU A 278 -8.13 -7.51 22.26
C LEU A 278 -7.20 -7.22 21.09
N SER A 279 -7.40 -7.91 19.98
CA SER A 279 -6.63 -7.70 18.76
C SER A 279 -7.56 -7.34 17.63
N SER A 280 -7.51 -6.09 17.18
CA SER A 280 -8.30 -5.64 16.03
C SER A 280 -7.52 -5.80 14.73
N GLN A 281 -8.21 -6.03 13.64
CA GLN A 281 -7.60 -6.03 12.31
C GLN A 281 -6.97 -4.68 11.96
N ASN A 282 -7.45 -3.59 12.55
CA ASN A 282 -6.84 -2.26 12.42
C ASN A 282 -5.37 -2.25 12.85
N VAL A 283 -4.99 -3.05 13.86
CA VAL A 283 -3.58 -3.16 14.31
C VAL A 283 -2.68 -3.67 13.19
N LEU A 284 -3.15 -4.62 12.38
CA LEU A 284 -2.38 -5.12 11.23
C LEU A 284 -2.31 -4.07 10.12
N GLU A 285 -3.42 -3.37 9.83
CA GLU A 285 -3.45 -2.28 8.87
C GLU A 285 -2.54 -1.13 9.29
N ASP A 286 -2.57 -0.73 10.55
CA ASP A 286 -1.72 0.31 11.12
C ASP A 286 -0.24 -0.09 11.09
N ALA A 287 0.08 -1.34 11.41
CA ALA A 287 1.43 -1.87 11.31
C ALA A 287 1.91 -1.86 9.84
N MET A 288 1.08 -2.30 8.89
CA MET A 288 1.40 -2.27 7.46
C MET A 288 1.55 -0.83 6.94
N SER A 289 0.66 0.08 7.34
CA SER A 289 0.73 1.51 7.02
C SER A 289 2.02 2.13 7.56
N SER A 290 2.40 1.81 8.79
CA SER A 290 3.63 2.29 9.42
C SER A 290 4.87 1.78 8.69
N ILE A 291 4.93 0.49 8.35
CA ILE A 291 6.03 -0.11 7.57
C ILE A 291 6.12 0.55 6.19
N THR A 292 4.99 0.71 5.51
CA THR A 292 4.92 1.36 4.19
C THR A 292 5.39 2.80 4.23
N SER A 293 5.01 3.54 5.27
CA SER A 293 5.44 4.92 5.49
C SER A 293 6.95 5.02 5.67
N VAL A 294 7.54 4.17 6.53
CA VAL A 294 9.00 4.13 6.74
C VAL A 294 9.73 3.77 5.46
N LEU A 295 9.28 2.74 4.74
CA LEU A 295 9.88 2.34 3.46
C LEU A 295 9.76 3.46 2.41
N SER A 296 8.62 4.13 2.31
CA SER A 296 8.40 5.24 1.38
C SER A 296 9.33 6.43 1.67
N ILE A 297 9.55 6.75 2.94
CA ILE A 297 10.50 7.80 3.36
C ILE A 297 11.94 7.42 3.00
N LEU A 298 12.34 6.17 3.28
CA LEU A 298 13.70 5.70 2.96
C LEU A 298 13.95 5.69 1.45
N LEU A 299 13.04 5.11 0.68
CA LEU A 299 13.14 5.04 -0.79
C LEU A 299 13.06 6.42 -1.43
N GLY A 300 12.15 7.28 -0.93
CA GLY A 300 12.04 8.69 -1.32
C GLY A 300 13.33 9.47 -1.04
N GLY A 301 13.98 9.22 0.11
CA GLY A 301 15.27 9.81 0.47
C GLY A 301 16.37 9.41 -0.50
N ILE A 302 16.48 8.12 -0.85
CA ILE A 302 17.48 7.62 -1.83
C ILE A 302 17.23 8.24 -3.21
N ALA A 303 15.97 8.30 -3.64
CA ALA A 303 15.60 8.91 -4.91
C ALA A 303 15.90 10.42 -4.93
N ALA A 304 15.63 11.12 -3.83
CA ALA A 304 15.95 12.54 -3.68
C ALA A 304 17.45 12.80 -3.84
N ILE A 305 18.31 11.99 -3.22
CA ILE A 305 19.76 12.07 -3.39
C ILE A 305 20.14 11.86 -4.87
N SER A 306 19.58 10.86 -5.53
CA SER A 306 19.83 10.57 -6.95
C SER A 306 19.43 11.75 -7.84
N LEU A 307 18.27 12.36 -7.57
CA LEU A 307 17.79 13.54 -8.29
C LEU A 307 18.65 14.78 -8.04
N VAL A 308 19.16 14.98 -6.83
CA VAL A 308 20.11 16.05 -6.51
C VAL A 308 21.42 15.88 -7.31
N VAL A 309 21.93 14.65 -7.37
CA VAL A 309 23.14 14.34 -8.18
C VAL A 309 22.87 14.61 -9.66
N GLY A 310 21.70 14.22 -10.18
CA GLY A 310 21.26 14.58 -11.53
C GLY A 310 21.18 16.09 -11.76
N GLY A 311 20.64 16.83 -10.78
CA GLY A 311 20.60 18.30 -10.79
C GLY A 311 21.97 18.97 -10.83
N ILE A 312 22.95 18.47 -10.07
CA ILE A 312 24.34 18.91 -10.13
C ILE A 312 24.91 18.65 -11.53
N GLY A 313 24.59 17.52 -12.15
CA GLY A 313 24.95 17.21 -13.52
C GLY A 313 24.43 18.25 -14.52
N ILE A 314 23.14 18.64 -14.39
CA ILE A 314 22.53 19.71 -15.19
C ILE A 314 23.24 21.04 -14.96
N MET A 315 23.48 21.42 -13.72
CA MET A 315 24.18 22.67 -13.38
C MET A 315 25.57 22.74 -14.05
N ASN A 316 26.34 21.66 -13.96
CA ASN A 316 27.69 21.62 -14.54
C ASN A 316 27.65 21.77 -16.07
N ILE A 317 26.69 21.10 -16.73
CA ILE A 317 26.57 21.21 -18.19
C ILE A 317 26.06 22.58 -18.62
N LEU A 318 25.13 23.17 -17.91
CA LEU A 318 24.71 24.54 -18.18
C LEU A 318 25.83 25.55 -18.00
N LEU A 319 26.70 25.35 -17.01
CA LEU A 319 27.89 26.19 -16.84
C LEU A 319 28.85 26.10 -18.06
N VAL A 320 29.08 24.92 -18.58
CA VAL A 320 29.86 24.72 -19.82
C VAL A 320 29.13 25.36 -21.02
N THR A 321 27.85 25.17 -21.17
CA THR A 321 27.05 25.79 -22.25
C THR A 321 27.11 27.33 -22.19
N VAL A 322 27.05 27.93 -20.99
CA VAL A 322 27.18 29.37 -20.80
C VAL A 322 28.55 29.85 -21.25
N THR A 323 29.64 29.11 -20.93
CA THR A 323 31.00 29.48 -21.37
C THR A 323 31.17 29.33 -22.88
N GLU A 324 30.62 28.29 -23.51
CA GLU A 324 30.65 28.08 -24.97
C GLU A 324 29.87 29.18 -25.70
N ARG A 325 28.77 29.69 -25.13
CA ARG A 325 27.92 30.73 -25.72
C ARG A 325 28.21 32.14 -25.22
N THR A 326 29.35 32.36 -24.58
CA THR A 326 29.71 33.66 -24.01
C THR A 326 29.58 34.81 -25.01
N ARG A 327 30.10 34.63 -26.23
CA ARG A 327 30.07 35.63 -27.30
C ARG A 327 28.63 35.95 -27.75
N GLU A 328 27.78 34.93 -27.88
CA GLU A 328 26.34 35.08 -28.21
C GLU A 328 25.59 35.88 -27.14
N ILE A 329 25.85 35.60 -25.87
CA ILE A 329 25.28 36.34 -24.72
C ILE A 329 25.76 37.79 -24.74
N GLY A 330 27.06 38.03 -25.06
CA GLY A 330 27.62 39.34 -25.18
C GLY A 330 26.96 40.19 -26.29
N ILE A 331 26.74 39.60 -27.48
CA ILE A 331 26.05 40.25 -28.60
C ILE A 331 24.61 40.60 -28.18
N ARG A 332 23.83 39.67 -27.60
CA ARG A 332 22.48 39.93 -27.16
C ARG A 332 22.40 41.09 -26.18
N LYS A 333 23.33 41.16 -25.24
CA LYS A 333 23.38 42.26 -24.27
C LYS A 333 23.80 43.57 -24.91
N ALA A 334 24.72 43.56 -25.87
CA ALA A 334 25.11 44.75 -26.59
C ALA A 334 23.96 45.38 -27.41
N ILE A 335 23.06 44.59 -27.92
CA ILE A 335 21.87 45.05 -28.63
C ILE A 335 20.67 45.33 -27.68
N GLY A 336 20.85 45.29 -26.33
CA GLY A 336 19.87 45.74 -25.36
C GLY A 336 19.07 44.69 -24.65
N ALA A 337 19.45 43.38 -24.71
CA ALA A 337 18.75 42.35 -23.92
C ALA A 337 18.92 42.60 -22.42
N SER A 338 17.79 42.61 -21.69
CA SER A 338 17.79 42.80 -20.24
C SER A 338 18.42 41.60 -19.51
N ARG A 339 18.90 41.86 -18.28
CA ARG A 339 19.44 40.80 -17.42
C ARG A 339 18.40 39.71 -17.13
N THR A 340 17.13 40.09 -16.92
CA THR A 340 16.03 39.20 -16.68
C THR A 340 15.75 38.30 -17.86
N THR A 341 15.81 38.80 -19.09
CA THR A 341 15.60 38.02 -20.33
C THR A 341 16.63 36.90 -20.45
N ILE A 342 17.91 37.18 -20.20
CA ILE A 342 18.98 36.18 -20.25
C ILE A 342 18.80 35.13 -19.12
N LEU A 343 18.49 35.60 -17.90
CA LEU A 343 18.24 34.73 -16.76
C LEU A 343 17.09 33.77 -17.02
N THR A 344 15.94 34.29 -17.45
CA THR A 344 14.74 33.49 -17.77
C THR A 344 15.01 32.45 -18.86
N GLN A 345 15.75 32.83 -19.91
CA GLN A 345 16.12 31.93 -20.99
C GLN A 345 16.89 30.71 -20.49
N PHE A 346 17.97 30.89 -19.73
CA PHE A 346 18.79 29.78 -19.24
C PHE A 346 18.10 28.97 -18.14
N LEU A 347 17.28 29.64 -17.30
CA LEU A 347 16.46 28.98 -16.29
C LEU A 347 15.41 28.07 -16.94
N MET A 348 14.74 28.55 -17.99
CA MET A 348 13.78 27.74 -18.74
C MET A 348 14.46 26.56 -19.43
N GLU A 349 15.68 26.70 -19.92
CA GLU A 349 16.47 25.61 -20.51
C GLU A 349 16.71 24.50 -19.47
N ALA A 350 17.07 24.86 -18.22
CA ALA A 350 17.23 23.92 -17.12
C ALA A 350 15.92 23.20 -16.76
N VAL A 351 14.84 23.96 -16.60
CA VAL A 351 13.53 23.41 -16.25
C VAL A 351 12.99 22.47 -17.33
N VAL A 352 13.12 22.85 -18.60
CA VAL A 352 12.71 22.01 -19.74
C VAL A 352 13.49 20.69 -19.76
N LEU A 353 14.82 20.73 -19.54
CA LEU A 353 15.63 19.52 -19.45
C LEU A 353 15.18 18.61 -18.30
N CYS A 354 14.92 19.16 -17.12
CA CYS A 354 14.42 18.40 -15.99
C CYS A 354 13.06 17.78 -16.25
N MET A 355 12.13 18.55 -16.84
CA MET A 355 10.78 18.08 -17.14
C MET A 355 10.77 17.02 -18.24
N MET A 356 11.61 17.15 -19.27
CA MET A 356 11.77 16.10 -20.28
C MET A 356 12.33 14.81 -19.66
N GLY A 357 13.36 14.91 -18.80
CA GLY A 357 13.86 13.77 -18.04
C GLY A 357 12.81 13.12 -17.15
N CYS A 358 12.01 13.94 -16.48
CA CYS A 358 10.87 13.49 -15.64
C CYS A 358 9.83 12.73 -16.48
N CYS A 359 9.38 13.29 -17.60
CA CYS A 359 8.41 12.63 -18.47
C CYS A 359 8.92 11.28 -19.01
N MET A 360 10.20 11.22 -19.42
CA MET A 360 10.82 9.96 -19.83
C MET A 360 10.95 8.97 -18.67
N GLY A 361 11.31 9.45 -17.48
CA GLY A 361 11.38 8.62 -16.26
C GLY A 361 10.02 8.02 -15.92
N ILE A 362 8.95 8.80 -15.91
CA ILE A 362 7.58 8.35 -15.66
C ILE A 362 7.13 7.33 -16.74
N PHE A 363 7.42 7.60 -18.00
CA PHE A 363 7.08 6.68 -19.10
C PHE A 363 7.78 5.33 -18.95
N LEU A 364 9.08 5.34 -18.63
CA LEU A 364 9.84 4.11 -18.38
C LEU A 364 9.33 3.38 -17.11
N SER A 365 8.97 4.12 -16.06
CA SER A 365 8.36 3.54 -14.86
C SER A 365 7.05 2.83 -15.18
N TRP A 366 6.19 3.45 -15.98
CA TRP A 366 4.96 2.83 -16.43
C TRP A 366 5.22 1.54 -17.21
N ALA A 367 6.19 1.55 -18.14
CA ALA A 367 6.54 0.38 -18.93
C ALA A 367 7.07 -0.76 -18.04
N ILE A 368 7.92 -0.45 -17.05
CA ILE A 368 8.44 -1.43 -16.09
C ILE A 368 7.31 -2.03 -15.25
N LEU A 369 6.41 -1.20 -14.71
CA LEU A 369 5.28 -1.67 -13.90
C LEU A 369 4.34 -2.57 -14.71
N GLN A 370 4.13 -2.29 -16.01
CA GLN A 370 3.36 -3.18 -16.90
C GLN A 370 4.05 -4.55 -17.08
N ILE A 371 5.37 -4.55 -17.25
CA ILE A 371 6.14 -5.80 -17.37
C ILE A 371 6.05 -6.60 -16.06
N VAL A 372 6.26 -5.95 -14.91
CA VAL A 372 6.16 -6.59 -13.60
C VAL A 372 4.75 -7.14 -13.37
N SER A 373 3.72 -6.35 -13.64
CA SER A 373 2.32 -6.79 -13.54
C SER A 373 2.01 -8.02 -14.39
N THR A 374 2.61 -8.12 -15.59
CA THR A 374 2.41 -9.29 -16.47
C THR A 374 3.12 -10.55 -15.94
N ILE A 375 4.31 -10.38 -15.34
CA ILE A 375 5.08 -11.50 -14.78
C ILE A 375 4.42 -12.02 -13.49
N VAL A 376 3.87 -11.13 -12.68
CA VAL A 376 3.26 -11.43 -11.38
C VAL A 376 1.73 -11.64 -11.49
N ALA A 377 1.18 -11.67 -12.71
CA ALA A 377 -0.26 -11.83 -12.94
C ALA A 377 -0.84 -13.13 -12.33
N SER A 378 -0.01 -14.18 -12.17
CA SER A 378 -0.39 -15.44 -11.51
C SER A 378 -0.64 -15.31 -10.00
N THR A 379 -0.24 -14.20 -9.36
CA THR A 379 -0.44 -13.96 -7.92
C THR A 379 -1.57 -12.96 -7.64
N GLY A 380 -2.38 -12.59 -8.64
CA GLY A 380 -3.49 -11.64 -8.48
C GLY A 380 -3.09 -10.17 -8.25
N MET A 381 -1.81 -9.88 -8.02
CA MET A 381 -1.33 -8.53 -7.73
C MET A 381 -1.30 -7.64 -8.96
N ARG A 382 -1.91 -6.46 -8.87
CA ARG A 382 -1.89 -5.44 -9.93
C ARG A 382 -1.06 -4.25 -9.50
N PHE A 383 0.00 -3.97 -10.27
CA PHE A 383 0.86 -2.81 -10.03
C PHE A 383 0.42 -1.65 -10.91
N ALA A 384 -0.09 -0.60 -10.28
CA ALA A 384 -0.55 0.61 -10.96
C ALA A 384 0.30 1.83 -10.60
N LEU A 385 0.39 2.79 -11.52
CA LEU A 385 0.98 4.08 -11.22
C LEU A 385 0.11 4.83 -10.21
N ASN A 386 0.71 5.19 -9.07
CA ASN A 386 0.06 6.05 -8.10
C ASN A 386 0.17 7.52 -8.57
N GLY A 387 -0.97 8.16 -8.83
CA GLY A 387 -1.04 9.56 -9.29
C GLY A 387 -0.38 10.55 -8.32
N GLY A 388 -0.47 10.30 -7.01
CA GLY A 388 0.19 11.11 -5.98
C GLY A 388 1.71 11.08 -6.10
N VAL A 389 2.30 9.90 -6.33
CA VAL A 389 3.75 9.72 -6.52
C VAL A 389 4.23 10.43 -7.78
N VAL A 390 3.46 10.34 -8.87
CA VAL A 390 3.75 11.05 -10.13
C VAL A 390 3.75 12.56 -9.90
N LEU A 391 2.76 13.10 -9.19
CA LEU A 391 2.68 14.51 -8.89
C LEU A 391 3.90 14.99 -8.06
N ILE A 392 4.27 14.23 -7.02
CA ILE A 392 5.45 14.52 -6.20
C ILE A 392 6.72 14.53 -7.05
N ALA A 393 6.89 13.54 -7.95
CA ALA A 393 8.03 13.47 -8.84
C ALA A 393 8.11 14.70 -9.77
N VAL A 394 7.00 15.12 -10.35
CA VAL A 394 6.91 16.31 -11.23
C VAL A 394 7.28 17.59 -10.47
N VAL A 395 6.70 17.81 -9.28
CA VAL A 395 7.00 18.97 -8.45
C VAL A 395 8.48 18.98 -8.05
N PHE A 396 9.02 17.84 -7.65
CA PHE A 396 10.42 17.74 -7.25
C PHE A 396 11.38 17.99 -8.40
N CYS A 397 11.10 17.46 -9.60
CA CYS A 397 11.89 17.73 -10.81
C CYS A 397 11.83 19.21 -11.21
N PHE A 398 10.68 19.86 -11.08
CA PHE A 398 10.55 21.29 -11.32
C PHE A 398 11.42 22.09 -10.34
N LEU A 399 11.36 21.78 -9.05
CA LEU A 399 12.19 22.44 -8.03
C LEU A 399 13.69 22.25 -8.29
N ILE A 400 14.14 21.06 -8.67
CA ILE A 400 15.52 20.78 -9.05
C ILE A 400 15.92 21.61 -10.26
N GLY A 401 15.10 21.67 -11.29
CA GLY A 401 15.36 22.50 -12.48
C GLY A 401 15.54 23.97 -12.13
N VAL A 402 14.72 24.49 -11.22
CA VAL A 402 14.86 25.88 -10.76
C VAL A 402 16.12 26.08 -9.89
N ILE A 403 16.34 25.24 -8.89
CA ILE A 403 17.45 25.40 -7.94
C ILE A 403 18.80 25.29 -8.65
N PHE A 404 19.01 24.23 -9.43
CA PHE A 404 20.28 24.00 -10.11
C PHE A 404 20.43 24.79 -11.40
N GLY A 405 19.35 25.27 -12.00
CA GLY A 405 19.36 26.18 -13.15
C GLY A 405 19.64 27.63 -12.78
N LEU A 406 19.27 28.07 -11.57
CA LEU A 406 19.39 29.48 -11.16
C LEU A 406 20.85 29.95 -11.12
N TYR A 407 21.78 29.14 -10.63
CA TYR A 407 23.18 29.53 -10.54
C TYR A 407 23.83 29.79 -11.91
N PRO A 408 23.80 28.87 -12.90
CA PRO A 408 24.34 29.13 -14.24
C PRO A 408 23.61 30.25 -14.97
N ALA A 409 22.28 30.34 -14.83
CA ALA A 409 21.49 31.41 -15.42
C ALA A 409 21.88 32.80 -14.89
N ASN A 410 22.09 32.92 -13.57
CA ASN A 410 22.55 34.18 -12.96
C ASN A 410 23.98 34.55 -13.37
N LYS A 411 24.88 33.55 -13.54
CA LYS A 411 26.24 33.74 -14.05
C LYS A 411 26.22 34.30 -15.49
N ALA A 412 25.39 33.72 -16.37
CA ALA A 412 25.16 34.22 -17.73
C ALA A 412 24.58 35.64 -17.73
N ALA A 413 23.59 35.90 -16.89
CA ALA A 413 22.93 37.20 -16.77
C ALA A 413 23.83 38.32 -16.22
N LYS A 414 24.88 38.02 -15.46
CA LYS A 414 25.82 38.97 -14.90
C LYS A 414 27.02 39.30 -15.81
N MET A 415 27.24 38.58 -16.92
CA MET A 415 28.35 38.84 -17.83
C MET A 415 28.29 40.25 -18.41
N LYS A 416 29.45 40.94 -18.48
CA LYS A 416 29.58 42.25 -19.12
C LYS A 416 29.75 42.06 -20.63
N PRO A 417 29.11 42.86 -21.50
CA PRO A 417 29.21 42.74 -22.96
C PRO A 417 30.64 42.80 -23.47
N ILE A 418 31.47 43.71 -22.90
CA ILE A 418 32.84 43.90 -23.30
C ILE A 418 33.68 42.65 -23.04
N ASP A 419 33.55 42.08 -21.81
CA ASP A 419 34.33 40.90 -21.42
C ASP A 419 33.91 39.66 -22.25
N ALA A 420 32.62 39.59 -22.61
CA ALA A 420 32.06 38.50 -23.40
C ALA A 420 32.47 38.55 -24.88
N LEU A 421 32.70 39.74 -25.45
CA LEU A 421 33.11 39.89 -26.84
C LEU A 421 34.64 39.66 -27.03
N HIS A 422 35.45 39.86 -25.98
CA HIS A 422 36.90 39.58 -25.99
C HIS A 422 37.22 38.11 -25.62
N TYR A 423 36.23 37.33 -25.25
CA TYR A 423 36.45 35.93 -24.88
C TYR A 423 36.62 35.08 -26.15
N GLY A 424 37.88 34.67 -26.45
CA GLY A 424 38.23 33.78 -27.59
C GLY A 424 38.98 34.45 -28.71
N GLY A 425 39.66 35.58 -28.44
CA GLY A 425 40.70 36.20 -29.30
C GLY A 425 42.08 35.82 -28.85
#